data_80c2997d9b937a2a90a5a32fced63a97
#
_entry.id   80c2997d9b937a2a90a5a32fced63a97
#
_cell.length_a   1.000
_cell.length_b   1.000
_cell.length_c   1.000
_cell.angle_alpha   90.00
_cell.angle_beta   90.00
_cell.angle_gamma   90.00
#
_symmetry.space_group_name_H-M   'P 1'
#
loop_
_entity.id
_entity.type
_entity.pdbx_description
1 polymer ?
#
loop_
_entity_poly.entity_id
_entity_poly.type
_entity_poly.pdbx_seq_one_letter_code
_entity_poly.pdbx_strand_id
1 'polypeptide(L)'
;EAFDGYRHIRAFPTDWDTYEGLNLCDVLITDYSSVFYDYANTGKKVIFFAYDRAEYESTRGMYEDIETYPFHYTEDAAEVIPYAHADGGTPDETFMEKYASYEDGHGAEKICRQVFLHEDCCRQKKYTGNGKKNILLYGGDLDQNGITSALYAMLHELDLTKYNYFLSFRLI
;
A
#
# COMPACT_ATOMS: atom_id res chain seq x y z
N GLU A 1 -23.19 -5.16 18.79
CA GLU A 1 -23.96 -3.97 19.26
C GLU A 1 -24.32 -3.03 18.09
N ALA A 2 -23.38 -2.57 17.26
CA ALA A 2 -23.70 -1.68 16.13
C ALA A 2 -24.55 -2.38 15.03
N PHE A 3 -24.49 -3.71 14.93
CA PHE A 3 -25.12 -4.51 13.87
C PHE A 3 -26.23 -5.44 14.37
N ASP A 4 -26.62 -5.36 15.65
CA ASP A 4 -27.58 -6.29 16.28
C ASP A 4 -28.97 -6.29 15.63
N GLY A 5 -29.35 -5.25 14.88
CA GLY A 5 -30.60 -5.17 14.13
C GLY A 5 -30.57 -5.79 12.73
N TYR A 6 -29.41 -6.23 12.25
CA TYR A 6 -29.24 -6.71 10.88
C TYR A 6 -29.06 -8.23 10.83
N ARG A 7 -29.89 -8.91 10.06
CA ARG A 7 -29.86 -10.39 9.96
C ARG A 7 -28.59 -10.92 9.29
N HIS A 8 -28.02 -10.17 8.33
CA HIS A 8 -26.92 -10.61 7.47
C HIS A 8 -25.66 -9.74 7.59
N ILE A 9 -25.64 -8.79 8.53
CA ILE A 9 -24.47 -7.97 8.81
C ILE A 9 -23.87 -8.43 10.14
N ARG A 10 -22.58 -8.68 10.16
CA ARG A 10 -21.86 -9.10 11.36
C ARG A 10 -20.53 -8.36 11.44
N ALA A 11 -20.10 -8.07 12.67
CA ALA A 11 -18.73 -7.62 12.90
C ALA A 11 -17.76 -8.76 12.56
N PHE A 12 -16.60 -8.39 12.03
CA PHE A 12 -15.52 -9.34 11.80
C PHE A 12 -15.05 -9.89 13.16
N PRO A 13 -14.89 -11.23 13.33
CA PRO A 13 -14.42 -11.80 14.58
C PRO A 13 -13.03 -11.29 14.96
N THR A 14 -12.84 -10.85 16.20
CA THR A 14 -11.57 -10.25 16.66
C THR A 14 -10.44 -11.26 16.87
N ASP A 15 -10.77 -12.54 16.92
CA ASP A 15 -9.85 -13.67 17.08
C ASP A 15 -9.46 -14.33 15.74
N TRP A 16 -9.99 -13.83 14.62
CA TRP A 16 -9.62 -14.31 13.29
C TRP A 16 -8.47 -13.49 12.70
N ASP A 17 -7.63 -14.17 11.94
CA ASP A 17 -6.67 -13.50 11.08
C ASP A 17 -7.40 -12.79 9.93
N THR A 18 -7.01 -11.54 9.66
CA THR A 18 -7.65 -10.72 8.63
C THR A 18 -7.54 -11.34 7.24
N TYR A 19 -6.39 -11.92 6.91
CA TYR A 19 -6.18 -12.52 5.58
C TYR A 19 -6.93 -13.83 5.41
N GLU A 20 -7.09 -14.62 6.47
CA GLU A 20 -7.97 -15.79 6.44
C GLU A 20 -9.42 -15.39 6.18
N GLY A 21 -9.88 -14.33 6.85
CA GLY A 21 -11.21 -13.77 6.62
C GLY A 21 -11.41 -13.24 5.20
N LEU A 22 -10.46 -12.51 4.66
CA LEU A 22 -10.48 -12.00 3.28
C LEU A 22 -10.60 -13.14 2.27
N ASN A 23 -9.89 -14.25 2.48
CA ASN A 23 -9.95 -15.42 1.59
C ASN A 23 -11.34 -16.05 1.51
N LEU A 24 -12.17 -15.91 2.54
CA LEU A 24 -13.54 -16.43 2.56
C LEU A 24 -14.56 -15.52 1.86
N CYS A 25 -14.23 -14.25 1.64
CA CYS A 25 -15.12 -13.29 1.02
C CYS A 25 -15.09 -13.42 -0.51
N ASP A 26 -16.23 -13.24 -1.17
CA ASP A 26 -16.34 -13.25 -2.63
C ASP A 26 -16.15 -11.85 -3.25
N VAL A 27 -16.42 -10.81 -2.46
CA VAL A 27 -16.30 -9.40 -2.87
C VAL A 27 -15.68 -8.61 -1.73
N LEU A 28 -14.68 -7.78 -2.04
CA LEU A 28 -14.16 -6.76 -1.14
C LEU A 28 -14.77 -5.41 -1.51
N ILE A 29 -15.46 -4.78 -0.56
CA ILE A 29 -15.86 -3.38 -0.66
C ILE A 29 -14.94 -2.60 0.27
N THR A 30 -14.20 -1.65 -0.26
CA THR A 30 -13.21 -0.88 0.49
C THR A 30 -13.16 0.56 -0.01
N ASP A 31 -12.45 1.39 0.72
CA ASP A 31 -12.13 2.76 0.35
C ASP A 31 -10.70 2.85 -0.24
N TYR A 32 -9.82 3.64 0.37
CA TYR A 32 -8.43 3.86 -0.06
C TYR A 32 -7.43 2.92 0.62
N SER A 33 -7.92 1.91 1.32
CA SER A 33 -7.09 0.96 2.07
C SER A 33 -6.27 0.09 1.13
N SER A 34 -4.97 -0.04 1.39
CA SER A 34 -4.06 -0.90 0.61
C SER A 34 -4.39 -2.39 0.65
N VAL A 35 -5.33 -2.82 1.49
CA VAL A 35 -5.78 -4.22 1.59
C VAL A 35 -6.26 -4.81 0.26
N PHE A 36 -6.70 -3.96 -0.67
CA PHE A 36 -7.13 -4.43 -1.98
C PHE A 36 -6.00 -5.05 -2.82
N TYR A 37 -4.75 -4.63 -2.62
CA TYR A 37 -3.60 -5.27 -3.28
C TYR A 37 -3.43 -6.72 -2.82
N ASP A 38 -3.55 -6.94 -1.50
CA ASP A 38 -3.47 -8.29 -0.94
C ASP A 38 -4.66 -9.14 -1.40
N TYR A 39 -5.87 -8.57 -1.36
CA TYR A 39 -7.08 -9.25 -1.78
C TYR A 39 -7.11 -9.60 -3.27
N ALA A 40 -6.50 -8.78 -4.13
CA ALA A 40 -6.40 -9.02 -5.56
C ALA A 40 -5.70 -10.34 -5.89
N ASN A 41 -4.79 -10.84 -5.03
CA ASN A 41 -4.18 -12.16 -5.19
C ASN A 41 -5.19 -13.31 -5.15
N THR A 42 -6.40 -13.10 -4.64
CA THR A 42 -7.49 -14.09 -4.70
C THR A 42 -8.16 -14.19 -6.07
N GLY A 43 -7.92 -13.23 -6.98
CA GLY A 43 -8.61 -13.10 -8.27
C GLY A 43 -10.06 -12.66 -8.15
N LYS A 44 -10.52 -12.30 -6.95
CA LYS A 44 -11.91 -11.96 -6.67
C LYS A 44 -12.20 -10.46 -6.86
N LYS A 45 -13.47 -10.11 -6.78
CA LYS A 45 -13.98 -8.78 -7.09
C LYS A 45 -13.64 -7.76 -6.01
N VAL A 46 -13.20 -6.57 -6.43
CA VAL A 46 -13.01 -5.38 -5.59
C VAL A 46 -13.94 -4.28 -6.05
N ILE A 47 -14.51 -3.56 -5.10
CA ILE A 47 -15.33 -2.36 -5.33
C ILE A 47 -14.77 -1.24 -4.45
N PHE A 48 -14.31 -0.16 -5.06
CA PHE A 48 -13.96 1.06 -4.34
C PHE A 48 -15.22 1.88 -4.08
N PHE A 49 -15.56 2.06 -2.82
CA PHE A 49 -16.59 2.97 -2.38
C PHE A 49 -15.93 4.20 -1.74
N ALA A 50 -15.71 5.22 -2.55
CA ALA A 50 -14.89 6.39 -2.22
C ALA A 50 -15.76 7.65 -2.06
N TYR A 51 -16.75 7.61 -1.19
CA TYR A 51 -17.77 8.65 -0.98
C TYR A 51 -17.20 10.02 -0.57
N ASP A 52 -15.99 10.05 -0.03
CA ASP A 52 -15.29 11.25 0.45
C ASP A 52 -14.01 11.56 -0.34
N ARG A 53 -13.94 11.11 -1.60
CA ARG A 53 -12.73 11.18 -2.44
C ARG A 53 -12.07 12.55 -2.47
N ALA A 54 -12.84 13.61 -2.72
CA ALA A 54 -12.31 14.95 -2.83
C ALA A 54 -11.64 15.44 -1.52
N GLU A 55 -12.21 15.06 -0.37
CA GLU A 55 -11.62 15.36 0.94
C GLU A 55 -10.35 14.53 1.18
N TYR A 56 -10.38 13.25 0.85
CA TYR A 56 -9.22 12.36 1.01
C TYR A 56 -8.04 12.82 0.15
N GLU A 57 -8.27 13.13 -1.12
CA GLU A 57 -7.23 13.64 -2.04
C GLU A 57 -6.63 14.96 -1.55
N SER A 58 -7.46 15.88 -1.03
CA SER A 58 -6.99 17.18 -0.56
C SER A 58 -6.19 17.10 0.74
N THR A 59 -6.43 16.09 1.58
CA THR A 59 -5.84 15.98 2.92
C THR A 59 -4.69 14.98 3.00
N ARG A 60 -4.79 13.85 2.29
CA ARG A 60 -3.82 12.75 2.36
C ARG A 60 -3.11 12.48 1.05
N GLY A 61 -3.76 12.79 -0.07
CA GLY A 61 -3.31 12.41 -1.40
C GLY A 61 -3.40 10.91 -1.67
N MET A 62 -3.24 10.55 -2.93
CA MET A 62 -3.17 9.15 -3.38
C MET A 62 -1.89 8.93 -4.17
N TYR A 63 -1.33 7.72 -4.09
CA TYR A 63 -0.16 7.36 -4.90
C TYR A 63 -0.52 7.19 -6.38
N GLU A 64 -1.69 6.64 -6.64
CA GLU A 64 -2.25 6.43 -7.97
C GLU A 64 -3.77 6.66 -7.90
N ASP A 65 -4.34 7.09 -9.01
CA ASP A 65 -5.78 7.28 -9.13
C ASP A 65 -6.48 5.92 -9.15
N ILE A 66 -7.43 5.71 -8.24
CA ILE A 66 -8.18 4.45 -8.10
C ILE A 66 -8.99 4.11 -9.34
N GLU A 67 -9.35 5.10 -10.18
CA GLU A 67 -10.03 4.87 -11.45
C GLU A 67 -9.12 4.19 -12.50
N THR A 68 -7.81 4.18 -12.29
CA THR A 68 -6.88 3.51 -13.20
C THR A 68 -6.81 1.99 -12.98
N TYR A 69 -7.39 1.49 -11.90
CA TYR A 69 -7.42 0.07 -11.60
C TYR A 69 -8.56 -0.66 -12.32
N PRO A 70 -8.47 -1.97 -12.56
CA PRO A 70 -9.50 -2.74 -13.25
C PRO A 70 -10.73 -3.05 -12.37
N PHE A 71 -10.87 -2.35 -11.25
CA PHE A 71 -11.91 -2.57 -10.26
C PHE A 71 -13.11 -1.64 -10.46
N HIS A 72 -14.25 -2.02 -9.90
CA HIS A 72 -15.38 -1.10 -9.86
C HIS A 72 -15.10 0.06 -8.89
N TYR A 73 -15.54 1.25 -9.28
CA TYR A 73 -15.41 2.46 -8.49
C TYR A 73 -16.74 3.21 -8.44
N THR A 74 -17.10 3.73 -7.29
CA THR A 74 -18.25 4.61 -7.12
C THR A 74 -18.14 5.50 -5.89
N GLU A 75 -18.75 6.67 -5.96
CA GLU A 75 -19.01 7.57 -4.82
C GLU A 75 -20.46 7.45 -4.32
N ASP A 76 -21.33 6.75 -5.06
CA ASP A 76 -22.74 6.55 -4.72
C ASP A 76 -22.98 5.19 -4.07
N ALA A 77 -23.44 5.19 -2.83
CA ALA A 77 -23.78 3.98 -2.10
C ALA A 77 -24.83 3.11 -2.81
N ALA A 78 -25.70 3.71 -3.64
CA ALA A 78 -26.74 2.98 -4.39
C ALA A 78 -26.15 2.07 -5.48
N GLU A 79 -24.91 2.35 -5.96
CA GLU A 79 -24.27 1.57 -7.00
C GLU A 79 -23.44 0.38 -6.45
N VAL A 80 -23.13 0.36 -5.16
CA VAL A 80 -22.28 -0.66 -4.56
C VAL A 80 -22.89 -2.06 -4.75
N ILE A 81 -24.18 -2.25 -4.47
CA ILE A 81 -24.84 -3.54 -4.63
C ILE A 81 -24.99 -3.95 -6.10
N PRO A 82 -25.44 -3.06 -7.03
CA PRO A 82 -25.33 -3.33 -8.47
C PRO A 82 -23.96 -3.81 -8.91
N TYR A 83 -22.85 -3.16 -8.50
CA TYR A 83 -21.51 -3.58 -8.86
C TYR A 83 -21.10 -4.93 -8.26
N ALA A 84 -21.58 -5.28 -7.07
CA ALA A 84 -21.32 -6.59 -6.49
C ALA A 84 -21.88 -7.74 -7.37
N HIS A 85 -22.96 -7.47 -8.12
CA HIS A 85 -23.59 -8.44 -9.03
C HIS A 85 -23.18 -8.27 -10.51
N ALA A 86 -22.57 -7.15 -10.89
CA ALA A 86 -22.12 -6.91 -12.26
C ALA A 86 -20.92 -7.80 -12.64
N ASP A 87 -20.68 -7.96 -13.93
CA ASP A 87 -19.45 -8.56 -14.42
C ASP A 87 -18.24 -7.61 -14.25
N GLY A 88 -17.04 -8.17 -14.17
CA GLY A 88 -15.80 -7.40 -14.02
C GLY A 88 -15.50 -7.01 -12.57
N GLY A 89 -14.65 -6.00 -12.39
CA GLY A 89 -14.16 -5.56 -11.06
C GLY A 89 -13.15 -6.55 -10.44
N THR A 90 -12.56 -7.42 -11.24
CA THR A 90 -11.52 -8.37 -10.84
C THR A 90 -10.15 -7.90 -11.34
N PRO A 91 -9.03 -8.29 -10.70
CA PRO A 91 -7.71 -7.93 -11.18
C PRO A 91 -7.47 -8.53 -12.58
N ASP A 92 -6.92 -7.72 -13.46
CA ASP A 92 -6.48 -8.15 -14.79
C ASP A 92 -4.97 -8.47 -14.81
N GLU A 93 -4.48 -8.99 -15.93
CA GLU A 93 -3.08 -9.37 -16.10
C GLU A 93 -2.14 -8.17 -15.92
N THR A 94 -2.52 -6.99 -16.39
CA THR A 94 -1.71 -5.77 -16.29
C THR A 94 -1.55 -5.36 -14.82
N PHE A 95 -2.64 -5.40 -14.06
CA PHE A 95 -2.61 -5.12 -12.63
C PHE A 95 -1.73 -6.12 -11.88
N MET A 96 -1.92 -7.43 -12.12
CA MET A 96 -1.16 -8.48 -11.46
C MET A 96 0.33 -8.42 -11.81
N GLU A 97 0.69 -8.14 -13.06
CA GLU A 97 2.08 -7.97 -13.47
C GLU A 97 2.74 -6.78 -12.76
N LYS A 98 2.02 -5.66 -12.62
CA LYS A 98 2.54 -4.45 -11.99
C LYS A 98 2.71 -4.57 -10.48
N TYR A 99 1.72 -5.14 -9.79
CA TYR A 99 1.63 -5.08 -8.32
C TYR A 99 1.87 -6.40 -7.61
N ALA A 100 1.68 -7.54 -8.28
CA ALA A 100 1.71 -8.86 -7.67
C ALA A 100 2.61 -9.87 -8.43
N SER A 101 3.52 -9.40 -9.29
CA SER A 101 4.36 -10.26 -10.15
C SER A 101 5.27 -11.24 -9.39
N TYR A 102 5.46 -11.06 -8.10
CA TYR A 102 6.28 -11.93 -7.25
C TYR A 102 5.46 -12.72 -6.23
N GLU A 103 4.14 -12.54 -6.23
CA GLU A 103 3.23 -13.19 -5.28
C GLU A 103 2.90 -14.60 -5.75
N ASP A 104 3.62 -15.59 -5.23
CA ASP A 104 3.44 -17.01 -5.52
C ASP A 104 3.14 -17.86 -4.28
N GLY A 105 2.83 -17.20 -3.16
CA GLY A 105 2.60 -17.86 -1.86
C GLY A 105 3.87 -18.30 -1.11
N HIS A 106 5.06 -18.12 -1.70
CA HIS A 106 6.33 -18.55 -1.12
C HIS A 106 7.23 -17.39 -0.67
N GLY A 107 6.70 -16.16 -0.57
CA GLY A 107 7.48 -14.97 -0.24
C GLY A 107 8.24 -15.10 1.08
N ALA A 108 7.56 -15.51 2.15
CA ALA A 108 8.19 -15.71 3.47
C ALA A 108 9.28 -16.79 3.44
N GLU A 109 9.03 -17.92 2.79
CA GLU A 109 10.02 -18.99 2.61
C GLU A 109 11.26 -18.47 1.89
N LYS A 110 11.08 -17.78 0.76
CA LYS A 110 12.17 -17.20 -0.03
C LYS A 110 13.01 -16.21 0.79
N ILE A 111 12.35 -15.33 1.56
CA ILE A 111 13.03 -14.37 2.44
C ILE A 111 13.84 -15.13 3.49
N CYS A 112 13.26 -16.13 4.16
CA CYS A 112 13.96 -16.91 5.15
C CYS A 112 15.17 -17.64 4.56
N ARG A 113 15.03 -18.27 3.42
CA ARG A 113 16.13 -18.96 2.73
C ARG A 113 17.26 -17.98 2.35
N GLN A 114 16.89 -16.82 1.79
CA GLN A 114 17.86 -15.81 1.39
C GLN A 114 18.61 -15.20 2.58
N VAL A 115 17.88 -14.83 3.66
CA VAL A 115 18.45 -14.08 4.79
C VAL A 115 19.16 -14.97 5.79
N PHE A 116 18.57 -16.11 6.16
CA PHE A 116 19.09 -16.96 7.22
C PHE A 116 19.95 -18.13 6.69
N LEU A 117 19.60 -18.69 5.54
CA LEU A 117 20.35 -19.81 4.95
C LEU A 117 21.37 -19.34 3.91
N HIS A 118 21.38 -18.05 3.57
CA HIS A 118 22.27 -17.46 2.55
C HIS A 118 22.17 -18.14 1.17
N GLU A 119 20.99 -18.65 0.85
CA GLU A 119 20.71 -19.25 -0.46
C GLU A 119 20.33 -18.14 -1.46
N ASP A 120 20.87 -18.19 -2.67
CA ASP A 120 20.55 -17.21 -3.72
C ASP A 120 19.25 -17.61 -4.45
N CYS A 121 18.13 -17.42 -3.78
CA CYS A 121 16.79 -17.81 -4.25
C CYS A 121 15.88 -16.62 -4.61
N CYS A 122 16.34 -15.38 -4.39
CA CYS A 122 15.57 -14.17 -4.68
C CYS A 122 16.30 -13.28 -5.67
N ARG A 123 15.53 -12.57 -6.51
CA ARG A 123 16.11 -11.54 -7.38
C ARG A 123 16.68 -10.40 -6.53
N GLN A 124 17.98 -10.25 -6.54
CA GLN A 124 18.67 -9.17 -5.82
C GLN A 124 19.04 -8.03 -6.77
N LYS A 125 18.69 -6.82 -6.38
CA LYS A 125 19.25 -5.63 -7.00
C LYS A 125 20.51 -5.23 -6.21
N LYS A 126 21.70 -5.61 -6.70
CA LYS A 126 22.95 -5.18 -6.09
C LYS A 126 23.20 -3.72 -6.44
N TYR A 127 23.20 -2.86 -5.44
CA TYR A 127 23.72 -1.52 -5.59
C TYR A 127 25.24 -1.56 -5.53
N THR A 128 25.90 -1.33 -6.64
CA THR A 128 27.34 -1.03 -6.65
C THR A 128 27.50 0.40 -6.16
N GLY A 129 27.83 0.54 -4.90
CA GLY A 129 28.10 1.85 -4.32
C GLY A 129 29.36 2.51 -4.94
N ASN A 130 29.44 3.83 -4.87
CA ASN A 130 30.62 4.63 -5.27
C ASN A 130 31.71 4.64 -4.19
N GLY A 131 31.70 3.73 -3.23
CA GLY A 131 32.64 3.65 -2.10
C GLY A 131 32.33 4.60 -0.95
N LYS A 132 31.36 5.52 -1.10
CA LYS A 132 30.93 6.43 -0.03
C LYS A 132 29.87 5.77 0.84
N LYS A 133 29.84 6.14 2.12
CA LYS A 133 28.72 5.74 3.01
C LYS A 133 27.46 6.52 2.65
N ASN A 134 26.32 5.84 2.71
CA ASN A 134 25.00 6.44 2.49
C ASN A 134 24.42 6.90 3.83
N ILE A 135 23.94 8.13 3.89
CA ILE A 135 23.29 8.74 5.05
C ILE A 135 21.90 9.18 4.62
N LEU A 136 20.88 8.70 5.30
CA LEU A 136 19.51 9.16 5.15
C LEU A 136 19.22 10.21 6.21
N LEU A 137 18.80 11.39 5.77
CA LEU A 137 18.33 12.49 6.61
C LEU A 137 16.81 12.54 6.50
N TYR A 138 16.12 12.43 7.63
CA TYR A 138 14.68 12.60 7.70
C TYR A 138 14.33 13.97 8.25
N GLY A 139 13.71 14.81 7.43
CA GLY A 139 13.39 16.21 7.73
C GLY A 139 12.00 16.44 8.31
N GLY A 140 11.20 15.39 8.53
CA GLY A 140 9.82 15.56 8.97
C GLY A 140 8.98 16.28 7.92
N ASP A 141 8.08 17.14 8.36
CA ASP A 141 7.11 17.86 7.51
C ASP A 141 7.70 19.16 6.89
N LEU A 142 8.95 19.48 7.19
CA LEU A 142 9.65 20.73 6.77
C LEU A 142 8.92 22.02 7.15
N ASP A 143 8.12 21.99 8.19
CA ASP A 143 7.45 23.16 8.74
C ASP A 143 8.43 24.21 9.27
N GLN A 144 7.97 25.46 9.43
CA GLN A 144 8.76 26.53 10.04
C GLN A 144 8.92 26.28 11.55
N ASN A 145 9.87 25.43 11.90
CA ASN A 145 10.20 25.06 13.28
C ASN A 145 11.70 24.88 13.49
N GLY A 146 12.12 24.68 14.74
CA GLY A 146 13.54 24.52 15.08
C GLY A 146 14.21 23.31 14.44
N ILE A 147 13.46 22.22 14.17
CA ILE A 147 14.00 21.02 13.56
C ILE A 147 14.36 21.30 12.10
N THR A 148 13.49 21.96 11.36
CA THR A 148 13.73 22.36 9.96
C THR A 148 14.88 23.35 9.87
N SER A 149 14.96 24.33 10.79
CA SER A 149 16.08 25.28 10.84
C SER A 149 17.42 24.58 11.11
N ALA A 150 17.44 23.62 12.03
CA ALA A 150 18.62 22.81 12.32
C ALA A 150 19.02 21.92 11.11
N LEU A 151 18.05 21.33 10.41
CA LEU A 151 18.30 20.59 9.20
C LEU A 151 18.95 21.45 8.13
N TYR A 152 18.41 22.66 7.85
CA TYR A 152 19.01 23.59 6.89
C TYR A 152 20.43 23.97 7.26
N ALA A 153 20.70 24.30 8.53
CA ALA A 153 22.04 24.60 8.98
C ALA A 153 23.00 23.42 8.75
N MET A 154 22.58 22.21 9.04
CA MET A 154 23.37 20.99 8.81
C MET A 154 23.63 20.74 7.34
N LEU A 155 22.68 21.01 6.43
CA LEU A 155 22.86 20.76 4.98
C LEU A 155 24.02 21.58 4.39
N HIS A 156 24.37 22.73 4.97
CA HIS A 156 25.51 23.54 4.55
C HIS A 156 26.88 22.95 4.93
N GLU A 157 26.90 22.05 5.93
CA GLU A 157 28.14 21.46 6.46
C GLU A 157 28.38 20.02 5.95
N LEU A 158 27.58 19.56 4.96
CA LEU A 158 27.67 18.18 4.47
C LEU A 158 28.97 17.93 3.68
N ASP A 159 29.72 16.89 4.06
CA ASP A 159 30.89 16.42 3.32
C ASP A 159 30.48 15.45 2.19
N LEU A 160 30.17 16.03 1.02
CA LEU A 160 29.83 15.27 -0.18
C LEU A 160 31.01 14.48 -0.78
N THR A 161 32.23 14.66 -0.28
CA THR A 161 33.39 13.88 -0.74
C THR A 161 33.43 12.49 -0.13
N LYS A 162 32.93 12.34 1.12
CA LYS A 162 32.97 11.09 1.90
C LYS A 162 31.63 10.35 1.95
N TYR A 163 30.52 11.10 1.80
CA TYR A 163 29.18 10.56 2.02
C TYR A 163 28.26 10.89 0.86
N ASN A 164 27.31 9.99 0.63
CA ASN A 164 26.11 10.26 -0.13
C ASN A 164 24.98 10.58 0.86
N TYR A 165 24.23 11.64 0.61
CA TYR A 165 23.10 12.02 1.45
C TYR A 165 21.81 11.88 0.68
N PHE A 166 20.82 11.33 1.35
CA PHE A 166 19.45 11.19 0.87
C PHE A 166 18.55 11.96 1.83
N LEU A 167 17.76 12.88 1.32
CA LEU A 167 16.79 13.62 2.12
C LEU A 167 15.41 13.03 1.90
N SER A 168 14.76 12.64 2.99
CA SER A 168 13.37 12.21 3.01
C SER A 168 12.56 13.19 3.87
N PHE A 169 11.41 13.59 3.39
CA PHE A 169 10.48 14.45 4.11
C PHE A 169 9.05 14.10 3.72
N ARG A 170 8.11 14.48 4.58
CA ARG A 170 6.69 14.34 4.31
C ARG A 170 6.19 15.60 3.62
N LEU A 171 5.50 15.43 2.50
CA LEU A 171 4.70 16.51 1.89
C LEU A 171 3.34 16.49 2.56
N ILE A 172 2.92 17.64 3.06
CA ILE A 172 1.56 17.87 3.58
C ILE A 172 0.71 18.47 2.48
#